data_a6ed6a7b98940f186dfd7a4e290f3347
#
_entry.id   a6ed6a7b98940f186dfd7a4e290f3347
#
_cell.length_a   1.000
_cell.length_b   1.000
_cell.length_c   1.000
_cell.angle_alpha   90.00
_cell.angle_beta   90.00
_cell.angle_gamma   90.00
#
_symmetry.space_group_name_H-M   'P 1'
#
loop_
_entity.id
_entity.type
_entity.pdbx_description
1 polymer ?
#
loop_
_entity_poly.entity_id
_entity_poly.type
_entity_poly.pdbx_seq_one_letter_code
_entity_poly.pdbx_strand_id
1 'polypeptide(L)'
;MLWRCALQHFSFVKTLSRRGFLRNAAFSAGSVLILSNSASLGSAQANDKLNIALVGVGGRGEWFTSTIPRTENLVALCDVDETKNPDAYERLSKARRFRDFRRMLDDMGREIDAVIVATPDHTHAVASTAALHAGKPVFCEKPLTRTIHESRALRELARKQKLATSMGNQGTAAGPFRRALELIRNGALGEIKEVHIWNDSGGADRKQPPVAGGSAPEWLDWDLWLGPAAYRPYNKEWMNRHLWREFGTNQLGNWASHTANLAFMALKVQDLWLNASPSGNAPVIRVQAKHSGVNKLSFPKWEVVEWSIPAHAGFGPVTFTWHNGRAPGSRDLLEGLVGEGLDWGDKKDRKWADFAGAMIVGSKGRIHATGHNATFRLLPEDQFKDVQTGRPEQVEPSKGHEMDWLQACRGGPPAWANFDYADALNEFLMLGNVATQFESGLEYDPVAMKVRNHREADALLSCEYRKGWSL
;
A
#
# COMPACT_ATOMS: atom_id res chain seq x y z
N MET A 1 -29.76 -8.59 -68.08
CA MET A 1 -28.42 -8.95 -68.65
C MET A 1 -27.49 -9.17 -67.44
N LEU A 2 -27.41 -10.43 -66.98
CA LEU A 2 -26.38 -11.44 -67.31
C LEU A 2 -24.97 -10.84 -67.17
N TRP A 3 -24.14 -11.21 -66.18
CA TRP A 3 -23.47 -12.50 -66.12
C TRP A 3 -22.93 -12.82 -64.71
N ARG A 4 -23.01 -14.14 -64.35
CA ARG A 4 -22.37 -14.86 -63.23
C ARG A 4 -20.91 -15.21 -63.55
N CYS A 5 -20.12 -15.46 -62.51
CA CYS A 5 -19.12 -16.54 -62.35
C CYS A 5 -18.01 -16.01 -61.42
N ALA A 6 -17.30 -16.68 -60.57
CA ALA A 6 -17.39 -18.02 -60.02
C ALA A 6 -16.47 -18.06 -58.78
N LEU A 7 -16.83 -18.87 -57.82
CA LEU A 7 -16.02 -19.27 -56.65
C LEU A 7 -14.77 -20.07 -57.11
N GLN A 8 -13.63 -19.82 -56.57
CA GLN A 8 -12.60 -20.85 -56.38
C GLN A 8 -11.94 -20.76 -55.02
N HIS A 9 -12.20 -21.76 -54.19
CA HIS A 9 -11.46 -22.11 -52.99
C HIS A 9 -10.06 -22.63 -53.37
N PHE A 10 -9.03 -22.19 -52.67
CA PHE A 10 -7.80 -22.95 -52.50
C PHE A 10 -7.38 -22.97 -51.05
N SER A 11 -7.71 -24.10 -50.39
CA SER A 11 -7.08 -24.51 -49.14
C SER A 11 -5.73 -25.11 -49.47
N PHE A 12 -4.64 -24.55 -48.88
CA PHE A 12 -3.34 -25.25 -48.77
C PHE A 12 -3.00 -25.37 -47.30
N VAL A 13 -3.40 -26.48 -46.68
CA VAL A 13 -2.81 -26.93 -45.44
C VAL A 13 -1.55 -27.69 -45.80
N LYS A 14 -0.36 -27.08 -45.60
CA LYS A 14 0.91 -27.78 -45.60
C LYS A 14 1.15 -28.43 -44.25
N THR A 15 0.96 -29.72 -44.16
CA THR A 15 1.43 -30.57 -43.05
C THR A 15 2.95 -30.56 -43.00
N LEU A 16 3.51 -29.94 -41.94
CA LEU A 16 4.93 -29.99 -41.61
C LEU A 16 5.29 -31.39 -41.14
N SER A 17 6.20 -32.08 -41.85
CA SER A 17 6.72 -33.37 -41.45
C SER A 17 7.65 -33.26 -40.23
N ARG A 18 7.73 -34.30 -39.40
CA ARG A 18 8.63 -34.37 -38.20
C ARG A 18 10.08 -33.98 -38.50
N ARG A 19 10.57 -34.23 -39.72
CA ARG A 19 11.93 -33.84 -40.15
C ARG A 19 12.08 -32.33 -40.42
N GLY A 20 11.01 -31.62 -40.82
CA GLY A 20 11.02 -30.16 -40.98
C GLY A 20 11.04 -29.43 -39.64
N PHE A 21 10.39 -29.99 -38.64
CA PHE A 21 10.40 -29.43 -37.26
C PHE A 21 11.78 -29.53 -36.59
N LEU A 22 12.46 -30.66 -36.76
CA LEU A 22 13.82 -30.88 -36.17
C LEU A 22 14.93 -30.08 -36.89
N ARG A 23 14.76 -29.70 -38.16
CA ARG A 23 15.74 -28.90 -38.90
C ARG A 23 15.67 -27.42 -38.56
N ASN A 24 14.54 -26.90 -38.14
CA ASN A 24 14.38 -25.51 -37.68
C ASN A 24 14.73 -25.35 -36.20
N ALA A 25 14.79 -26.42 -35.42
CA ALA A 25 15.23 -26.38 -34.02
C ALA A 25 16.78 -26.35 -33.88
N ALA A 26 17.54 -26.62 -34.96
CA ALA A 26 19.01 -26.68 -34.94
C ALA A 26 19.72 -25.33 -35.23
N PHE A 27 18.98 -24.25 -35.54
CA PHE A 27 19.57 -22.94 -35.82
C PHE A 27 19.37 -21.88 -34.73
N SER A 28 18.87 -22.27 -33.53
CA SER A 28 18.74 -21.40 -32.34
C SER A 28 19.55 -21.88 -31.14
N ALA A 29 20.63 -22.60 -31.38
CA ALA A 29 21.55 -23.06 -30.33
C ALA A 29 22.62 -22.00 -30.06
N GLY A 30 22.26 -20.95 -29.34
CA GLY A 30 23.14 -19.85 -28.91
C GLY A 30 22.69 -19.15 -27.62
N SER A 31 21.74 -19.72 -26.89
CA SER A 31 21.37 -19.23 -25.55
C SER A 31 21.71 -20.33 -24.54
N VAL A 32 22.78 -20.12 -23.80
CA VAL A 32 23.14 -20.91 -22.63
C VAL A 32 22.00 -20.77 -21.62
N LEU A 33 21.17 -21.79 -21.50
CA LEU A 33 20.25 -21.96 -20.36
C LEU A 33 21.13 -22.23 -19.13
N ILE A 34 21.45 -21.18 -18.40
CA ILE A 34 21.87 -21.31 -17.00
C ILE A 34 20.60 -21.74 -16.25
N LEU A 35 20.44 -23.04 -16.10
CA LEU A 35 19.57 -23.62 -15.08
C LEU A 35 20.20 -23.30 -13.72
N SER A 36 20.00 -22.08 -13.20
CA SER A 36 20.18 -21.85 -11.79
C SER A 36 19.17 -22.75 -11.07
N ASN A 37 19.67 -23.56 -10.14
CA ASN A 37 18.87 -24.31 -9.18
C ASN A 37 17.84 -23.36 -8.51
N SER A 38 16.69 -23.21 -9.12
CA SER A 38 15.50 -22.87 -8.41
C SER A 38 15.21 -24.08 -7.53
N ALA A 39 15.45 -23.95 -6.23
CA ALA A 39 14.85 -24.84 -5.26
C ALA A 39 13.39 -25.01 -5.69
N SER A 40 13.01 -26.24 -5.95
CA SER A 40 11.71 -26.64 -6.45
C SER A 40 10.59 -25.96 -5.68
N LEU A 41 10.06 -24.88 -6.23
CA LEU A 41 8.64 -24.66 -6.11
C LEU A 41 8.04 -25.84 -6.86
N GLY A 42 7.67 -26.87 -6.10
CA GLY A 42 6.94 -28.01 -6.65
C GLY A 42 5.83 -27.40 -7.50
N SER A 43 5.62 -27.96 -8.68
CA SER A 43 4.51 -27.61 -9.56
C SER A 43 3.22 -27.81 -8.78
N ALA A 44 2.85 -26.81 -7.95
CA ALA A 44 1.54 -26.76 -7.33
C ALA A 44 0.57 -26.74 -8.50
N GLN A 45 -0.22 -27.77 -8.62
CA GLN A 45 -1.32 -27.80 -9.57
C GLN A 45 -2.19 -26.56 -9.25
N ALA A 46 -2.75 -25.92 -10.26
CA ALA A 46 -3.54 -24.69 -10.13
C ALA A 46 -4.72 -24.82 -9.13
N ASN A 47 -4.97 -25.98 -8.59
CA ASN A 47 -6.01 -26.31 -7.62
C ASN A 47 -5.51 -26.51 -6.18
N ASP A 48 -4.21 -26.48 -5.91
CA ASP A 48 -3.74 -26.67 -4.53
C ASP A 48 -3.83 -25.37 -3.75
N LYS A 49 -4.48 -25.47 -2.58
CA LYS A 49 -4.60 -24.34 -1.65
C LYS A 49 -3.25 -23.99 -1.06
N LEU A 50 -2.95 -22.71 -0.99
CA LEU A 50 -1.78 -22.22 -0.26
C LEU A 50 -2.01 -22.33 1.25
N ASN A 51 -0.96 -22.67 1.96
CA ASN A 51 -0.90 -22.67 3.41
C ASN A 51 -0.45 -21.30 3.91
N ILE A 52 -1.38 -20.53 4.42
CA ILE A 52 -1.17 -19.14 4.85
C ILE A 52 -0.96 -19.08 6.36
N ALA A 53 0.03 -18.31 6.80
CA ALA A 53 0.19 -17.89 8.19
C ALA A 53 -0.31 -16.45 8.36
N LEU A 54 -1.02 -16.17 9.46
CA LEU A 54 -1.51 -14.83 9.82
C LEU A 54 -0.79 -14.34 11.07
N VAL A 55 -0.13 -13.20 10.99
CA VAL A 55 0.50 -12.47 12.10
C VAL A 55 -0.34 -11.22 12.41
N GLY A 56 -0.94 -11.17 13.59
CA GLY A 56 -1.98 -10.23 13.98
C GLY A 56 -3.38 -10.77 13.65
N VAL A 57 -4.06 -11.36 14.65
CA VAL A 57 -5.35 -12.05 14.48
C VAL A 57 -6.52 -11.14 14.82
N GLY A 58 -6.30 -10.15 15.68
CA GLY A 58 -7.30 -9.17 16.07
C GLY A 58 -7.43 -7.98 15.13
N GLY A 59 -8.43 -7.14 15.33
CA GLY A 59 -8.66 -5.92 14.55
C GLY A 59 -8.76 -6.20 13.05
N ARG A 60 -7.82 -5.67 12.25
CA ARG A 60 -7.82 -5.92 10.80
C ARG A 60 -7.55 -7.40 10.45
N GLY A 61 -6.84 -8.13 11.30
CA GLY A 61 -6.62 -9.56 11.16
C GLY A 61 -7.91 -10.39 11.13
N GLU A 62 -8.97 -9.93 11.81
CA GLU A 62 -10.29 -10.60 11.80
C GLU A 62 -10.86 -10.79 10.39
N TRP A 63 -10.62 -9.84 9.51
CA TRP A 63 -10.99 -9.94 8.10
C TRP A 63 -10.37 -11.17 7.45
N PHE A 64 -9.08 -11.39 7.65
CA PHE A 64 -8.36 -12.50 7.05
C PHE A 64 -8.75 -13.85 7.63
N THR A 65 -9.10 -13.92 8.91
CA THR A 65 -9.63 -15.17 9.53
C THR A 65 -10.96 -15.61 8.92
N SER A 66 -11.69 -14.71 8.27
CA SER A 66 -12.99 -14.96 7.64
C SER A 66 -12.90 -15.13 6.13
N THR A 67 -11.96 -14.48 5.47
CA THR A 67 -11.87 -14.44 3.99
C THR A 67 -10.90 -15.47 3.44
N ILE A 68 -9.72 -15.62 4.02
CA ILE A 68 -8.69 -16.56 3.52
C ILE A 68 -9.16 -18.01 3.55
N PRO A 69 -9.85 -18.53 4.61
CA PRO A 69 -10.30 -19.92 4.61
C PRO A 69 -11.32 -20.28 3.54
N ARG A 70 -11.87 -19.31 2.83
CA ARG A 70 -12.80 -19.56 1.72
C ARG A 70 -12.08 -20.14 0.49
N THR A 71 -10.82 -19.79 0.30
CA THR A 71 -10.03 -20.16 -0.89
C THR A 71 -8.75 -20.89 -0.55
N GLU A 72 -8.14 -20.61 0.60
CA GLU A 72 -6.84 -21.12 1.02
C GLU A 72 -6.90 -21.82 2.38
N ASN A 73 -5.79 -22.42 2.83
CA ASN A 73 -5.64 -22.96 4.16
C ASN A 73 -5.02 -21.90 5.09
N LEU A 74 -5.65 -21.62 6.22
CA LEU A 74 -5.03 -20.82 7.28
C LEU A 74 -4.44 -21.79 8.31
N VAL A 75 -3.11 -22.01 8.24
CA VAL A 75 -2.41 -23.08 8.98
C VAL A 75 -1.77 -22.62 10.29
N ALA A 76 -1.50 -21.32 10.42
CA ALA A 76 -0.91 -20.73 11.62
C ALA A 76 -1.52 -19.38 11.96
N LEU A 77 -1.76 -19.14 13.24
CA LEU A 77 -2.24 -17.90 13.83
C LEU A 77 -1.22 -17.41 14.84
N CYS A 78 -0.73 -16.19 14.70
CA CYS A 78 0.25 -15.58 15.59
C CYS A 78 -0.28 -14.25 16.13
N ASP A 79 -0.49 -14.11 17.42
CA ASP A 79 -0.84 -12.86 18.09
C ASP A 79 -0.26 -12.82 19.50
N VAL A 80 0.21 -11.69 19.93
CA VAL A 80 0.74 -11.45 21.28
C VAL A 80 -0.38 -11.33 22.33
N ASP A 81 -1.64 -11.20 21.87
CA ASP A 81 -2.85 -11.06 22.64
C ASP A 81 -3.91 -12.06 22.14
N GLU A 82 -3.93 -13.24 22.73
CA GLU A 82 -4.85 -14.31 22.34
C GLU A 82 -6.34 -14.03 22.69
N THR A 83 -6.62 -12.96 23.46
CA THR A 83 -8.00 -12.54 23.75
C THR A 83 -8.63 -11.77 22.58
N LYS A 84 -7.82 -11.38 21.59
CA LYS A 84 -8.33 -10.80 20.35
C LYS A 84 -8.90 -11.90 19.47
N ASN A 85 -10.15 -11.71 19.04
CA ASN A 85 -10.82 -12.61 18.12
C ASN A 85 -10.88 -14.10 18.58
N PRO A 86 -11.38 -14.39 19.79
CA PRO A 86 -11.44 -15.76 20.33
C PRO A 86 -12.21 -16.74 19.43
N ASP A 87 -13.28 -16.26 18.77
CA ASP A 87 -14.08 -17.07 17.82
C ASP A 87 -13.25 -17.59 16.63
N ALA A 88 -12.23 -16.84 16.22
CA ALA A 88 -11.33 -17.31 15.16
C ALA A 88 -10.49 -18.50 15.63
N TYR A 89 -10.00 -18.46 16.85
CA TYR A 89 -9.22 -19.56 17.42
C TYR A 89 -10.04 -20.84 17.60
N GLU A 90 -11.34 -20.72 17.90
CA GLU A 90 -12.25 -21.87 17.97
C GLU A 90 -12.55 -22.42 16.57
N ARG A 91 -12.96 -21.56 15.66
CA ARG A 91 -13.32 -21.93 14.29
C ARG A 91 -12.15 -22.51 13.50
N LEU A 92 -10.95 -21.98 13.72
CA LEU A 92 -9.71 -22.41 13.06
C LEU A 92 -8.87 -23.31 13.97
N SER A 93 -9.49 -24.22 14.69
CA SER A 93 -8.87 -25.09 15.70
C SER A 93 -7.74 -25.98 15.17
N LYS A 94 -7.66 -26.19 13.84
CA LYS A 94 -6.55 -26.90 13.17
C LYS A 94 -5.31 -26.03 12.95
N ALA A 95 -5.45 -24.70 12.98
CA ALA A 95 -4.31 -23.80 12.83
C ALA A 95 -3.47 -23.81 14.11
N ARG A 96 -2.16 -23.93 13.97
CA ARG A 96 -1.24 -23.84 15.12
C ARG A 96 -1.20 -22.40 15.64
N ARG A 97 -1.07 -22.25 16.96
CA ARG A 97 -1.08 -20.95 17.64
C ARG A 97 0.31 -20.56 18.11
N PHE A 98 0.66 -19.29 17.92
CA PHE A 98 1.96 -18.73 18.30
C PHE A 98 1.76 -17.32 18.88
N ARG A 99 2.65 -16.92 19.78
CA ARG A 99 2.77 -15.54 20.25
C ARG A 99 3.88 -14.79 19.52
N ASP A 100 4.94 -15.50 19.13
CA ASP A 100 6.11 -14.96 18.44
C ASP A 100 6.17 -15.48 16.99
N PHE A 101 6.08 -14.58 16.02
CA PHE A 101 6.15 -14.92 14.60
C PHE A 101 7.51 -15.54 14.19
N ARG A 102 8.58 -15.24 14.92
CA ARG A 102 9.91 -15.84 14.67
C ARG A 102 9.87 -17.32 14.97
N ARG A 103 9.28 -17.71 16.13
CA ARG A 103 9.05 -19.10 16.48
C ARG A 103 8.10 -19.81 15.50
N MET A 104 7.06 -19.13 15.06
CA MET A 104 6.17 -19.65 14.03
C MET A 104 6.91 -20.01 12.76
N LEU A 105 7.79 -19.14 12.28
CA LEU A 105 8.57 -19.36 11.07
C LEU A 105 9.65 -20.43 11.27
N ASP A 106 10.29 -20.49 12.44
CA ASP A 106 11.25 -21.54 12.78
C ASP A 106 10.60 -22.93 12.80
N ASP A 107 9.44 -23.05 13.43
CA ASP A 107 8.74 -24.32 13.64
C ASP A 107 7.99 -24.82 12.40
N MET A 108 7.41 -23.90 11.62
CA MET A 108 6.49 -24.21 10.51
C MET A 108 6.96 -23.70 9.15
N GLY A 109 8.16 -23.17 9.02
CA GLY A 109 8.60 -22.54 7.78
C GLY A 109 8.49 -23.43 6.54
N ARG A 110 8.55 -24.74 6.68
CA ARG A 110 8.37 -25.70 5.55
C ARG A 110 6.91 -25.94 5.19
N GLU A 111 6.00 -25.70 6.11
CA GLU A 111 4.55 -25.92 5.95
C GLU A 111 3.82 -24.66 5.49
N ILE A 112 4.41 -23.47 5.69
CA ILE A 112 3.87 -22.16 5.32
C ILE A 112 4.31 -21.81 3.90
N ASP A 113 3.36 -21.46 3.02
CA ASP A 113 3.62 -20.99 1.66
C ASP A 113 3.70 -19.47 1.60
N ALA A 114 2.90 -18.73 2.37
CA ALA A 114 2.90 -17.27 2.40
C ALA A 114 2.41 -16.71 3.74
N VAL A 115 2.72 -15.45 4.02
CA VAL A 115 2.45 -14.78 5.30
C VAL A 115 1.64 -13.52 5.11
N ILE A 116 0.59 -13.35 5.92
CA ILE A 116 -0.15 -12.10 6.07
C ILE A 116 0.27 -11.43 7.37
N VAL A 117 0.62 -10.13 7.30
CA VAL A 117 0.99 -9.30 8.44
C VAL A 117 -0.08 -8.23 8.64
N ALA A 118 -0.78 -8.28 9.78
CA ALA A 118 -1.86 -7.36 10.15
C ALA A 118 -1.71 -6.86 11.60
N THR A 119 -0.48 -6.68 12.03
CA THR A 119 -0.07 -6.21 13.37
C THR A 119 -0.20 -4.69 13.51
N PRO A 120 0.14 -4.06 14.64
CA PRO A 120 0.39 -2.62 14.73
C PRO A 120 1.53 -2.16 13.82
N ASP A 121 1.45 -0.90 13.35
CA ASP A 121 2.34 -0.31 12.33
C ASP A 121 3.84 -0.53 12.62
N HIS A 122 4.26 -0.41 13.89
CA HIS A 122 5.67 -0.51 14.30
C HIS A 122 6.27 -1.92 14.22
N THR A 123 5.45 -2.94 14.04
CA THR A 123 5.91 -4.33 13.91
C THR A 123 5.73 -4.89 12.50
N HIS A 124 5.13 -4.12 11.56
CA HIS A 124 4.97 -4.52 10.16
C HIS A 124 6.31 -4.89 9.52
N ALA A 125 7.32 -4.02 9.67
CA ALA A 125 8.61 -4.20 9.04
C ALA A 125 9.31 -5.48 9.52
N VAL A 126 9.44 -5.69 10.83
CA VAL A 126 10.17 -6.84 11.39
C VAL A 126 9.46 -8.17 11.09
N ALA A 127 8.13 -8.21 11.12
CA ALA A 127 7.37 -9.41 10.78
C ALA A 127 7.45 -9.74 9.29
N SER A 128 7.33 -8.72 8.42
CA SER A 128 7.45 -8.89 6.97
C SER A 128 8.87 -9.28 6.56
N THR A 129 9.90 -8.68 7.16
CA THR A 129 11.31 -9.01 6.90
C THR A 129 11.62 -10.46 7.28
N ALA A 130 11.15 -10.90 8.46
CA ALA A 130 11.33 -12.30 8.88
C ALA A 130 10.70 -13.28 7.88
N ALA A 131 9.49 -12.99 7.41
CA ALA A 131 8.82 -13.82 6.40
C ALA A 131 9.56 -13.83 5.07
N LEU A 132 10.01 -12.66 4.58
CA LEU A 132 10.79 -12.55 3.35
C LEU A 132 12.13 -13.30 3.46
N HIS A 133 12.86 -13.19 4.57
CA HIS A 133 14.09 -13.98 4.81
C HIS A 133 13.83 -15.48 4.81
N ALA A 134 12.68 -15.92 5.31
CA ALA A 134 12.23 -17.31 5.24
C ALA A 134 11.78 -17.73 3.82
N GLY A 135 11.92 -16.85 2.81
CA GLY A 135 11.53 -17.12 1.42
C GLY A 135 10.01 -17.11 1.21
N LYS A 136 9.25 -16.41 2.05
CA LYS A 136 7.77 -16.40 1.98
C LYS A 136 7.25 -15.12 1.32
N PRO A 137 6.34 -15.22 0.33
CA PRO A 137 5.51 -14.12 -0.12
C PRO A 137 4.80 -13.43 1.04
N VAL A 138 4.66 -12.10 0.96
CA VAL A 138 4.08 -11.30 2.06
C VAL A 138 2.93 -10.43 1.58
N PHE A 139 1.81 -10.49 2.30
CA PHE A 139 0.79 -9.46 2.31
C PHE A 139 0.92 -8.67 3.62
N CYS A 140 1.19 -7.39 3.55
CA CYS A 140 1.29 -6.52 4.73
C CYS A 140 0.17 -5.50 4.74
N GLU A 141 -0.56 -5.37 5.84
CA GLU A 141 -1.55 -4.32 5.98
C GLU A 141 -0.93 -2.92 5.88
N LYS A 142 -1.78 -1.95 5.53
CA LYS A 142 -1.35 -0.55 5.43
C LYS A 142 -1.29 0.12 6.83
N PRO A 143 -0.41 1.11 7.00
CA PRO A 143 0.67 1.50 6.10
C PRO A 143 1.72 0.40 6.00
N LEU A 144 2.52 0.41 4.92
CA LEU A 144 3.52 -0.67 4.75
C LEU A 144 4.45 -0.75 5.95
N THR A 145 4.97 0.39 6.39
CA THR A 145 5.84 0.49 7.56
C THR A 145 5.68 1.83 8.27
N ARG A 146 6.31 1.95 9.43
CA ARG A 146 6.32 3.18 10.22
C ARG A 146 7.38 4.18 9.77
N THR A 147 8.50 3.73 9.23
CA THR A 147 9.60 4.59 8.75
C THR A 147 9.88 4.38 7.27
N ILE A 148 10.54 5.35 6.67
CA ILE A 148 10.96 5.33 5.26
C ILE A 148 11.99 4.23 5.02
N HIS A 149 12.99 4.12 5.89
CA HIS A 149 14.03 3.09 5.78
C HIS A 149 13.46 1.66 5.83
N GLU A 150 12.52 1.40 6.74
CA GLU A 150 11.85 0.10 6.83
C GLU A 150 11.17 -0.29 5.52
N SER A 151 10.46 0.66 4.91
CA SER A 151 9.74 0.46 3.66
C SER A 151 10.70 0.10 2.51
N ARG A 152 11.78 0.87 2.38
CA ARG A 152 12.83 0.65 1.38
C ARG A 152 13.49 -0.72 1.55
N ALA A 153 13.82 -1.11 2.78
CA ALA A 153 14.42 -2.40 3.08
C ALA A 153 13.50 -3.57 2.68
N LEU A 154 12.19 -3.46 2.94
CA LEU A 154 11.22 -4.48 2.52
C LEU A 154 11.15 -4.62 1.00
N ARG A 155 11.09 -3.50 0.26
CA ARG A 155 11.08 -3.52 -1.21
C ARG A 155 12.34 -4.20 -1.76
N GLU A 156 13.51 -3.78 -1.29
CA GLU A 156 14.79 -4.30 -1.77
C GLU A 156 14.94 -5.79 -1.46
N LEU A 157 14.54 -6.23 -0.26
CA LEU A 157 14.58 -7.64 0.13
C LEU A 157 13.61 -8.48 -0.74
N ALA A 158 12.37 -8.01 -0.93
CA ALA A 158 11.38 -8.69 -1.75
C ALA A 158 11.85 -8.83 -3.20
N ARG A 159 12.44 -7.79 -3.78
CA ARG A 159 13.06 -7.82 -5.12
C ARG A 159 14.20 -8.82 -5.21
N LYS A 160 15.13 -8.78 -4.25
CA LYS A 160 16.26 -9.70 -4.18
C LYS A 160 15.81 -11.16 -4.12
N GLN A 161 14.78 -11.44 -3.35
CA GLN A 161 14.21 -12.77 -3.17
C GLN A 161 13.21 -13.15 -4.28
N LYS A 162 12.80 -12.19 -5.14
CA LYS A 162 11.78 -12.37 -6.19
C LYS A 162 10.45 -12.91 -5.65
N LEU A 163 10.03 -12.42 -4.49
CA LEU A 163 8.83 -12.86 -3.80
C LEU A 163 7.62 -11.98 -4.13
N ALA A 164 6.45 -12.61 -4.25
CA ALA A 164 5.19 -11.90 -4.43
C ALA A 164 4.81 -11.11 -3.17
N THR A 165 4.46 -9.85 -3.34
CA THR A 165 4.10 -8.96 -2.24
C THR A 165 2.83 -8.16 -2.54
N SER A 166 2.14 -7.71 -1.49
CA SER A 166 1.06 -6.73 -1.61
C SER A 166 0.90 -5.96 -0.31
N MET A 167 0.48 -4.72 -0.39
CA MET A 167 0.07 -3.90 0.76
C MET A 167 -1.46 -3.80 0.81
N GLY A 168 -2.03 -3.65 2.02
CA GLY A 168 -3.47 -3.62 2.31
C GLY A 168 -4.26 -2.43 1.72
N ASN A 169 -3.94 -1.99 0.51
CA ASN A 169 -4.62 -0.90 -0.21
C ASN A 169 -5.74 -1.43 -1.11
N GLN A 170 -6.81 -1.93 -0.51
CA GLN A 170 -7.92 -2.60 -1.20
C GLN A 170 -8.58 -1.78 -2.32
N GLY A 171 -8.48 -0.45 -2.29
CA GLY A 171 -8.98 0.42 -3.35
C GLY A 171 -8.44 0.06 -4.73
N THR A 172 -7.19 -0.40 -4.85
CA THR A 172 -6.57 -0.81 -6.13
C THR A 172 -7.32 -1.91 -6.87
N ALA A 173 -8.11 -2.71 -6.16
CA ALA A 173 -8.91 -3.79 -6.71
C ALA A 173 -10.32 -3.33 -7.14
N ALA A 174 -10.75 -2.13 -6.75
CA ALA A 174 -12.07 -1.63 -7.11
C ALA A 174 -12.16 -1.26 -8.60
N GLY A 175 -13.24 -1.68 -9.25
CA GLY A 175 -13.50 -1.34 -10.67
C GLY A 175 -13.47 0.17 -10.92
N PRO A 176 -14.17 1.00 -10.11
CA PRO A 176 -14.13 2.45 -10.27
C PRO A 176 -12.71 3.05 -10.07
N PHE A 177 -11.89 2.51 -9.17
CA PHE A 177 -10.49 2.95 -9.02
C PHE A 177 -9.71 2.77 -10.34
N ARG A 178 -9.79 1.58 -10.92
CA ARG A 178 -9.12 1.26 -12.19
C ARG A 178 -9.66 2.11 -13.34
N ARG A 179 -10.97 2.38 -13.34
CA ARG A 179 -11.59 3.29 -14.31
C ARG A 179 -11.12 4.74 -14.15
N ALA A 180 -11.09 5.27 -12.93
CA ALA A 180 -10.59 6.62 -12.67
C ALA A 180 -9.13 6.79 -13.11
N LEU A 181 -8.30 5.78 -12.86
CA LEU A 181 -6.90 5.75 -13.31
C LEU A 181 -6.82 5.82 -14.84
N GLU A 182 -7.63 5.06 -15.57
CA GLU A 182 -7.70 5.15 -17.05
C GLU A 182 -8.07 6.56 -17.51
N LEU A 183 -9.14 7.13 -16.95
CA LEU A 183 -9.61 8.47 -17.32
C LEU A 183 -8.55 9.53 -17.12
N ILE A 184 -7.82 9.48 -15.99
CA ILE A 184 -6.72 10.40 -15.72
C ILE A 184 -5.61 10.23 -16.75
N ARG A 185 -5.16 9.00 -16.99
CA ARG A 185 -4.06 8.69 -17.93
C ARG A 185 -4.41 8.97 -19.38
N ASN A 186 -5.68 8.86 -19.75
CA ASN A 186 -6.18 9.21 -21.10
C ASN A 186 -6.46 10.71 -21.25
N GLY A 187 -6.14 11.54 -20.23
CA GLY A 187 -6.25 12.99 -20.32
C GLY A 187 -7.66 13.54 -20.21
N ALA A 188 -8.63 12.76 -19.67
CA ALA A 188 -10.02 13.22 -19.50
C ALA A 188 -10.13 14.49 -18.65
N LEU A 189 -9.23 14.67 -17.67
CA LEU A 189 -9.17 15.87 -16.81
C LEU A 189 -8.26 16.97 -17.36
N GLY A 190 -7.56 16.74 -18.48
CA GLY A 190 -6.51 17.64 -18.98
C GLY A 190 -5.24 17.61 -18.14
N GLU A 191 -4.53 18.72 -18.06
CA GLU A 191 -3.33 18.87 -17.23
C GLU A 191 -3.71 18.87 -15.74
N ILE A 192 -3.15 17.94 -14.96
CA ILE A 192 -3.35 17.86 -13.51
C ILE A 192 -2.32 18.75 -12.82
N LYS A 193 -2.78 19.65 -11.94
CA LYS A 193 -1.92 20.57 -11.19
C LYS A 193 -1.99 20.39 -9.69
N GLU A 194 -3.15 19.97 -9.18
CA GLU A 194 -3.41 19.91 -7.75
C GLU A 194 -4.13 18.60 -7.38
N VAL A 195 -3.74 18.05 -6.25
CA VAL A 195 -4.39 16.91 -5.61
C VAL A 195 -4.60 17.24 -4.15
N HIS A 196 -5.85 17.27 -3.69
CA HIS A 196 -6.18 17.45 -2.29
C HIS A 196 -6.68 16.13 -1.72
N ILE A 197 -6.11 15.72 -0.59
CA ILE A 197 -6.50 14.51 0.14
C ILE A 197 -6.77 14.88 1.58
N TRP A 198 -7.75 14.26 2.23
CA TRP A 198 -8.13 14.67 3.58
C TRP A 198 -8.63 13.55 4.47
N ASN A 199 -8.59 13.82 5.78
CA ASN A 199 -9.26 13.10 6.83
C ASN A 199 -9.57 14.04 8.01
N ASP A 200 -10.72 13.88 8.62
CA ASP A 200 -11.21 14.78 9.68
C ASP A 200 -10.79 14.40 11.10
N SER A 201 -10.10 13.26 11.30
CA SER A 201 -9.83 12.74 12.65
C SER A 201 -8.82 13.56 13.45
N GLY A 202 -7.79 14.11 12.77
CA GLY A 202 -6.69 14.79 13.45
C GLY A 202 -5.82 13.87 14.30
N GLY A 203 -4.89 14.48 15.04
CA GLY A 203 -4.05 13.82 16.03
C GLY A 203 -4.46 14.16 17.46
N ALA A 204 -3.96 13.40 18.44
CA ALA A 204 -4.31 13.55 19.84
C ALA A 204 -3.50 14.64 20.56
N ASP A 205 -2.39 15.07 19.99
CA ASP A 205 -1.50 16.10 20.51
C ASP A 205 -1.06 15.88 21.99
N ARG A 206 -0.77 14.62 22.33
CA ARG A 206 -0.31 14.24 23.68
C ARG A 206 1.01 14.93 23.99
N LYS A 207 1.11 15.64 25.13
CA LYS A 207 2.32 16.39 25.54
C LYS A 207 3.20 15.59 26.51
N GLN A 208 2.65 14.53 27.12
CA GLN A 208 3.35 13.69 28.09
C GLN A 208 3.12 12.22 27.76
N PRO A 209 4.13 11.37 28.00
CA PRO A 209 3.96 9.92 27.87
C PRO A 209 3.05 9.40 28.99
N PRO A 210 2.38 8.26 28.79
CA PRO A 210 1.67 7.57 29.85
C PRO A 210 2.64 7.20 31.00
N VAL A 211 2.16 7.35 32.23
CA VAL A 211 2.88 6.85 33.39
C VAL A 211 2.80 5.33 33.47
N ALA A 212 3.69 4.67 34.23
CA ALA A 212 3.63 3.23 34.41
C ALA A 212 2.25 2.80 34.96
N GLY A 213 1.60 1.85 34.27
CA GLY A 213 0.23 1.38 34.56
C GLY A 213 0.18 0.07 35.32
N GLY A 214 1.26 -0.38 35.95
CA GLY A 214 1.38 -1.66 36.63
C GLY A 214 1.96 -2.75 35.72
N SER A 215 1.65 -4.02 36.05
CA SER A 215 2.07 -5.17 35.25
C SER A 215 1.17 -5.36 34.04
N ALA A 216 1.72 -5.84 32.93
CA ALA A 216 0.91 -6.27 31.80
C ALA A 216 -0.01 -7.44 32.22
N PRO A 217 -1.21 -7.55 31.65
CA PRO A 217 -2.07 -8.72 31.88
C PRO A 217 -1.38 -10.01 31.41
N GLU A 218 -1.67 -11.13 32.05
CA GLU A 218 -1.05 -12.44 31.74
C GLU A 218 -1.33 -12.91 30.30
N TRP A 219 -2.47 -12.50 29.74
CA TRP A 219 -2.86 -12.85 28.37
C TRP A 219 -2.11 -12.03 27.30
N LEU A 220 -1.39 -10.95 27.67
CA LEU A 220 -0.63 -10.09 26.76
C LEU A 220 0.87 -10.29 26.95
N ASP A 221 1.57 -10.67 25.90
CA ASP A 221 3.03 -10.59 25.87
C ASP A 221 3.45 -9.14 25.53
N TRP A 222 3.72 -8.37 26.58
CA TRP A 222 4.06 -6.95 26.46
C TRP A 222 5.41 -6.72 25.77
N ASP A 223 6.37 -7.61 26.00
CA ASP A 223 7.69 -7.51 25.36
C ASP A 223 7.59 -7.73 23.85
N LEU A 224 6.86 -8.73 23.42
CA LEU A 224 6.59 -8.99 22.01
C LEU A 224 5.70 -7.89 21.39
N TRP A 225 4.76 -7.32 22.16
CA TRP A 225 3.96 -6.19 21.67
C TRP A 225 4.80 -4.96 21.41
N LEU A 226 5.77 -4.61 22.30
CA LEU A 226 6.73 -3.53 22.07
C LEU A 226 7.57 -3.78 20.83
N GLY A 227 7.86 -5.05 20.53
CA GLY A 227 8.62 -5.40 19.34
C GLY A 227 9.96 -4.67 19.25
N PRO A 228 10.25 -3.97 18.13
CA PRO A 228 11.50 -3.24 17.94
C PRO A 228 11.58 -1.92 18.73
N ALA A 229 10.48 -1.44 19.30
CA ALA A 229 10.45 -0.18 20.04
C ALA A 229 11.25 -0.27 21.36
N ALA A 230 11.73 0.86 21.85
CA ALA A 230 12.44 0.91 23.13
C ALA A 230 11.57 0.36 24.27
N TYR A 231 12.20 -0.41 25.18
CA TYR A 231 11.49 -0.95 26.35
C TYR A 231 10.88 0.15 27.21
N ARG A 232 9.66 -0.07 27.66
CA ARG A 232 8.94 0.77 28.63
C ARG A 232 7.99 -0.02 29.48
N PRO A 233 7.68 0.42 30.70
CA PRO A 233 6.66 -0.19 31.53
C PRO A 233 5.30 -0.21 30.81
N TYR A 234 4.52 -1.22 31.12
CA TYR A 234 3.18 -1.36 30.55
C TYR A 234 2.28 -0.19 30.93
N ASN A 235 1.57 0.31 29.93
CA ASN A 235 0.37 1.12 30.08
C ASN A 235 -0.52 0.88 28.85
N LYS A 236 -1.80 0.61 29.07
CA LYS A 236 -2.78 0.34 28.01
C LYS A 236 -2.86 1.48 26.97
N GLU A 237 -2.60 2.70 27.36
CA GLU A 237 -2.66 3.86 26.46
C GLU A 237 -1.62 3.77 25.34
N TRP A 238 -0.47 3.13 25.56
CA TRP A 238 0.51 2.88 24.50
C TRP A 238 -0.06 2.03 23.36
N MET A 239 -0.98 1.12 23.68
CA MET A 239 -1.59 0.23 22.69
C MET A 239 -2.54 0.97 21.72
N ASN A 240 -2.94 2.20 22.05
CA ASN A 240 -3.59 3.08 21.07
C ASN A 240 -2.51 3.72 20.18
N ARG A 241 -1.97 2.90 19.26
CA ARG A 241 -0.81 3.22 18.45
C ARG A 241 -0.92 4.53 17.67
N HIS A 242 -2.13 4.90 17.24
CA HIS A 242 -2.35 6.15 16.48
C HIS A 242 -2.10 7.44 17.29
N LEU A 243 -1.96 7.33 18.62
CA LEU A 243 -1.61 8.48 19.45
C LEU A 243 -0.10 8.77 19.50
N TRP A 244 0.76 7.78 19.17
CA TRP A 244 2.18 7.80 19.49
C TRP A 244 3.04 7.57 18.24
N ARG A 245 3.97 8.49 17.97
CA ARG A 245 4.87 8.39 16.80
C ARG A 245 5.73 7.13 16.79
N GLU A 246 6.01 6.57 17.97
CA GLU A 246 6.83 5.36 18.09
C GLU A 246 6.08 4.08 17.72
N PHE A 247 4.76 4.08 17.77
CA PHE A 247 3.93 2.88 17.54
C PHE A 247 3.04 2.98 16.30
N GLY A 248 2.85 4.17 15.77
CA GLY A 248 1.95 4.36 14.65
C GLY A 248 2.31 5.54 13.77
N THR A 249 1.47 5.78 12.80
CA THR A 249 1.68 6.73 11.70
C THR A 249 0.56 7.78 11.63
N ASN A 250 -0.36 7.78 12.60
CA ASN A 250 -1.57 8.60 12.58
C ASN A 250 -2.33 8.49 11.25
N GLN A 251 -2.99 9.55 10.84
CA GLN A 251 -3.87 9.53 9.67
C GLN A 251 -3.10 9.59 8.35
N LEU A 252 -1.87 10.09 8.32
CA LEU A 252 -1.01 10.02 7.12
C LEU A 252 -0.75 8.56 6.70
N GLY A 253 -0.42 7.67 7.64
CA GLY A 253 -0.32 6.25 7.31
C GLY A 253 -1.68 5.55 7.24
N ASN A 254 -2.62 5.88 8.15
CA ASN A 254 -3.88 5.16 8.26
C ASN A 254 -4.86 5.50 7.12
N TRP A 255 -5.08 6.79 6.81
CA TRP A 255 -6.04 7.25 5.81
C TRP A 255 -5.41 7.73 4.52
N ALA A 256 -4.31 8.49 4.57
CA ALA A 256 -3.71 8.99 3.34
C ALA A 256 -3.16 7.86 2.45
N SER A 257 -2.80 6.70 3.01
CA SER A 257 -2.49 5.50 2.22
C SER A 257 -3.64 5.07 1.31
N HIS A 258 -4.89 5.38 1.66
CA HIS A 258 -6.05 5.15 0.82
C HIS A 258 -6.40 6.38 -0.02
N THR A 259 -6.49 7.56 0.59
CA THR A 259 -6.98 8.77 -0.12
C THR A 259 -5.99 9.27 -1.18
N ALA A 260 -4.67 9.14 -0.96
CA ALA A 260 -3.66 9.48 -1.97
C ALA A 260 -3.52 8.45 -3.08
N ASN A 261 -3.93 7.21 -2.84
CA ASN A 261 -3.60 6.03 -3.63
C ASN A 261 -3.94 6.20 -5.13
N LEU A 262 -5.15 6.65 -5.45
CA LEU A 262 -5.59 6.84 -6.83
C LEU A 262 -4.71 7.86 -7.57
N ALA A 263 -4.54 9.05 -7.00
CA ALA A 263 -3.78 10.11 -7.63
C ALA A 263 -2.30 9.72 -7.78
N PHE A 264 -1.70 9.16 -6.73
CA PHE A 264 -0.31 8.73 -6.72
C PHE A 264 -0.02 7.69 -7.81
N MET A 265 -0.89 6.68 -7.94
CA MET A 265 -0.77 5.65 -8.97
C MET A 265 -1.10 6.18 -10.38
N ALA A 266 -2.17 6.94 -10.53
CA ALA A 266 -2.62 7.44 -11.83
C ALA A 266 -1.58 8.38 -12.46
N LEU A 267 -0.98 9.25 -11.66
CA LEU A 267 0.07 10.19 -12.06
C LEU A 267 1.46 9.55 -12.12
N LYS A 268 1.59 8.26 -11.84
CA LYS A 268 2.88 7.52 -11.85
C LYS A 268 3.95 8.15 -10.94
N VAL A 269 3.55 8.71 -9.80
CA VAL A 269 4.48 9.39 -8.89
C VAL A 269 5.57 8.45 -8.38
N GLN A 270 5.27 7.14 -8.26
CA GLN A 270 6.24 6.10 -7.89
C GLN A 270 7.47 6.04 -8.83
N ASP A 271 7.36 6.53 -10.08
CA ASP A 271 8.46 6.51 -11.04
C ASP A 271 9.66 7.35 -10.56
N LEU A 272 9.43 8.33 -9.68
CA LEU A 272 10.50 9.11 -9.04
C LEU A 272 11.41 8.27 -8.13
N TRP A 273 10.91 7.16 -7.62
CA TRP A 273 11.66 6.20 -6.78
C TRP A 273 12.29 5.06 -7.58
N LEU A 274 11.68 4.71 -8.72
CA LEU A 274 12.01 3.50 -9.46
C LEU A 274 12.93 3.76 -10.64
N ASN A 275 12.88 4.96 -11.21
CA ASN A 275 13.58 5.31 -12.43
C ASN A 275 14.64 6.39 -12.15
N ALA A 276 15.91 6.08 -12.40
CA ALA A 276 16.96 7.08 -12.38
C ALA A 276 16.63 8.20 -13.42
N SER A 277 16.83 9.46 -13.04
CA SER A 277 16.61 10.57 -13.96
C SER A 277 17.52 10.46 -15.18
N PRO A 278 16.98 10.53 -16.41
CA PRO A 278 17.79 10.53 -17.62
C PRO A 278 18.82 11.68 -17.68
N SER A 279 18.56 12.78 -16.98
CA SER A 279 19.43 13.97 -16.91
C SER A 279 20.59 13.84 -15.92
N GLY A 280 20.70 12.74 -15.18
CA GLY A 280 21.71 12.56 -14.13
C GLY A 280 21.45 13.36 -12.85
N ASN A 281 20.48 14.27 -12.83
CA ASN A 281 20.06 14.98 -11.63
C ASN A 281 18.95 14.19 -10.94
N ALA A 282 19.17 13.81 -9.67
CA ALA A 282 18.14 13.16 -8.89
C ALA A 282 16.93 14.09 -8.70
N PRO A 283 15.69 13.59 -8.85
CA PRO A 283 14.51 14.40 -8.61
C PRO A 283 14.47 14.83 -7.12
N VAL A 284 13.92 16.01 -6.86
CA VAL A 284 13.73 16.53 -5.52
C VAL A 284 12.25 16.74 -5.28
N ILE A 285 11.72 16.08 -4.26
CA ILE A 285 10.37 16.33 -3.74
C ILE A 285 10.51 17.32 -2.58
N ARG A 286 9.84 18.47 -2.68
CA ARG A 286 9.75 19.41 -1.56
C ARG A 286 8.52 19.09 -0.74
N VAL A 287 8.67 19.08 0.58
CA VAL A 287 7.54 18.90 1.50
C VAL A 287 7.57 19.96 2.58
N GLN A 288 6.41 20.52 2.87
CA GLN A 288 6.20 21.51 3.92
C GLN A 288 4.95 21.18 4.70
N ALA A 289 5.00 21.37 6.03
CA ALA A 289 3.86 21.16 6.90
C ALA A 289 3.47 22.45 7.62
N LYS A 290 2.16 22.69 7.71
CA LYS A 290 1.54 23.61 8.67
C LYS A 290 0.77 22.76 9.66
N HIS A 291 0.81 23.09 10.94
CA HIS A 291 0.23 22.25 11.98
C HIS A 291 -0.14 23.05 13.23
N SER A 292 -0.92 22.45 14.13
CA SER A 292 -1.35 23.06 15.40
C SER A 292 -0.22 23.23 16.43
N GLY A 293 0.99 22.81 16.09
CA GLY A 293 2.21 22.89 16.89
C GLY A 293 3.08 21.67 16.70
N VAL A 294 4.41 21.85 16.77
CA VAL A 294 5.37 20.74 16.73
C VAL A 294 5.16 19.79 17.91
N ASN A 295 5.10 18.50 17.62
CA ASN A 295 5.00 17.46 18.63
C ASN A 295 5.82 16.23 18.21
N LYS A 296 6.94 15.97 18.93
CA LYS A 296 7.85 14.84 18.66
C LYS A 296 7.41 13.53 19.33
N LEU A 297 6.46 13.58 20.27
CA LEU A 297 5.95 12.41 20.98
C LEU A 297 4.67 11.84 20.33
N SER A 298 3.78 12.75 19.95
CA SER A 298 2.44 12.46 19.40
C SER A 298 2.25 13.22 18.08
N PHE A 299 1.04 13.30 17.61
CA PHE A 299 0.69 13.95 16.35
C PHE A 299 -0.12 15.24 16.62
N PRO A 300 0.05 16.30 15.82
CA PRO A 300 -0.66 17.56 15.99
C PRO A 300 -2.18 17.36 15.86
N LYS A 301 -2.98 18.25 16.47
CA LYS A 301 -4.45 18.19 16.38
C LYS A 301 -4.94 18.33 14.95
N TRP A 302 -4.29 19.19 14.19
CA TRP A 302 -4.51 19.35 12.77
C TRP A 302 -3.19 19.60 12.05
N GLU A 303 -3.15 19.22 10.78
CA GLU A 303 -2.00 19.44 9.90
C GLU A 303 -2.46 19.64 8.46
N VAL A 304 -1.72 20.46 7.74
CA VAL A 304 -1.74 20.56 6.27
C VAL A 304 -0.33 20.27 5.80
N VAL A 305 -0.17 19.23 4.98
CA VAL A 305 1.13 18.87 4.42
C VAL A 305 1.06 19.02 2.92
N GLU A 306 2.01 19.74 2.35
CA GLU A 306 2.11 19.99 0.92
C GLU A 306 3.38 19.36 0.37
N TRP A 307 3.24 18.56 -0.70
CA TRP A 307 4.34 18.03 -1.49
C TRP A 307 4.34 18.69 -2.86
N SER A 308 5.44 19.37 -3.19
CA SER A 308 5.70 19.82 -4.56
C SER A 308 6.48 18.73 -5.31
N ILE A 309 5.83 18.12 -6.27
CA ILE A 309 6.35 17.01 -7.06
C ILE A 309 6.83 17.58 -8.41
N PRO A 310 8.08 17.32 -8.82
CA PRO A 310 8.59 17.79 -10.11
C PRO A 310 7.91 17.08 -11.28
N ALA A 311 8.05 17.63 -12.49
CA ALA A 311 7.60 16.96 -13.70
C ALA A 311 8.25 15.58 -13.85
N HIS A 312 7.45 14.57 -14.18
CA HIS A 312 7.88 13.16 -14.28
C HIS A 312 6.94 12.36 -15.17
N ALA A 313 7.42 11.28 -15.75
CA ALA A 313 6.63 10.26 -16.47
C ALA A 313 5.60 10.83 -17.49
N GLY A 314 5.86 12.01 -18.05
CA GLY A 314 4.97 12.70 -19.00
C GLY A 314 3.93 13.62 -18.33
N PHE A 315 3.92 13.71 -17.02
CA PHE A 315 3.12 14.67 -16.26
C PHE A 315 3.93 15.93 -15.93
N GLY A 316 3.26 17.09 -15.92
CA GLY A 316 3.82 18.35 -15.44
C GLY A 316 4.05 18.32 -13.91
N PRO A 317 4.60 19.41 -13.33
CA PRO A 317 4.68 19.54 -11.88
C PRO A 317 3.29 19.47 -11.26
N VAL A 318 3.17 18.78 -10.10
CA VAL A 318 1.90 18.63 -9.38
C VAL A 318 2.11 18.87 -7.89
N THR A 319 1.14 19.54 -7.27
CA THR A 319 1.09 19.73 -5.82
C THR A 319 0.09 18.77 -5.21
N PHE A 320 0.55 17.97 -4.24
CA PHE A 320 -0.33 17.20 -3.36
C PHE A 320 -0.47 17.93 -2.03
N THR A 321 -1.70 18.05 -1.54
CA THR A 321 -1.98 18.67 -0.24
C THR A 321 -2.84 17.73 0.62
N TRP A 322 -2.30 17.36 1.76
CA TRP A 322 -3.00 16.63 2.82
C TRP A 322 -3.63 17.60 3.81
N HIS A 323 -4.91 17.39 4.12
CA HIS A 323 -5.66 18.15 5.12
C HIS A 323 -6.14 17.18 6.20
N ASN A 324 -5.75 17.39 7.46
CA ASN A 324 -6.12 16.51 8.56
C ASN A 324 -6.64 17.32 9.76
N GLY A 325 -7.65 16.77 10.44
CA GLY A 325 -8.13 17.28 11.70
C GLY A 325 -8.84 18.64 11.60
N ARG A 326 -9.55 18.91 10.50
CA ARG A 326 -10.26 20.17 10.26
C ARG A 326 -9.33 21.38 10.32
N ALA A 327 -8.20 21.29 9.65
CA ALA A 327 -7.25 22.40 9.57
C ALA A 327 -7.94 23.69 9.09
N PRO A 328 -7.57 24.86 9.63
CA PRO A 328 -8.18 26.13 9.25
C PRO A 328 -8.20 26.37 7.74
N GLY A 329 -9.34 26.77 7.17
CA GLY A 329 -9.54 27.04 5.75
C GLY A 329 -9.66 25.80 4.84
N SER A 330 -9.36 24.59 5.32
CA SER A 330 -9.42 23.38 4.50
C SER A 330 -10.84 23.07 4.02
N ARG A 331 -11.85 23.28 4.87
CA ARG A 331 -13.24 23.05 4.51
C ARG A 331 -13.68 23.97 3.37
N ASP A 332 -13.46 25.29 3.53
CA ASP A 332 -13.87 26.29 2.52
C ASP A 332 -13.19 26.03 1.17
N LEU A 333 -11.92 25.63 1.21
CA LEU A 333 -11.18 25.22 0.01
C LEU A 333 -11.85 24.03 -0.68
N LEU A 334 -12.14 22.95 0.06
CA LEU A 334 -12.73 21.73 -0.50
C LEU A 334 -14.16 21.99 -1.01
N GLU A 335 -14.98 22.79 -0.31
CA GLU A 335 -16.31 23.21 -0.76
C GLU A 335 -16.22 24.00 -2.06
N GLY A 336 -15.27 24.93 -2.17
CA GLY A 336 -14.99 25.67 -3.41
C GLY A 336 -14.61 24.77 -4.59
N LEU A 337 -13.84 23.72 -4.33
CA LEU A 337 -13.44 22.75 -5.35
C LEU A 337 -14.60 21.84 -5.80
N VAL A 338 -15.52 21.53 -4.92
CA VAL A 338 -16.73 20.76 -5.25
C VAL A 338 -17.71 21.63 -6.04
N GLY A 339 -17.77 22.96 -5.78
CA GLY A 339 -18.66 23.91 -6.43
C GLY A 339 -20.06 23.99 -5.82
N GLU A 340 -20.30 23.25 -4.75
CA GLU A 340 -21.52 23.28 -3.92
C GLU A 340 -21.16 22.94 -2.47
N GLY A 341 -22.02 23.26 -1.51
CA GLY A 341 -21.75 22.97 -0.09
C GLY A 341 -21.56 21.48 0.18
N LEU A 342 -20.50 21.13 0.90
CA LEU A 342 -20.30 19.79 1.42
C LEU A 342 -21.22 19.57 2.62
N ASP A 343 -22.02 18.51 2.57
CA ASP A 343 -22.82 18.11 3.75
C ASP A 343 -21.92 17.32 4.73
N TRP A 344 -21.30 18.04 5.66
CA TRP A 344 -20.46 17.50 6.72
C TRP A 344 -21.26 16.91 7.91
N GLY A 345 -22.59 16.85 7.78
CA GLY A 345 -23.45 16.27 8.81
C GLY A 345 -23.46 14.74 8.85
N ASP A 346 -24.16 14.14 9.83
CA ASP A 346 -24.24 12.69 10.07
C ASP A 346 -25.25 11.94 9.19
N LYS A 347 -25.64 12.48 8.05
CA LYS A 347 -26.70 11.92 7.21
C LYS A 347 -26.23 10.72 6.38
N LYS A 348 -27.09 9.69 6.28
CA LYS A 348 -26.80 8.46 5.53
C LYS A 348 -26.71 8.65 4.02
N ASP A 349 -27.29 9.72 3.48
CA ASP A 349 -27.45 9.96 2.04
C ASP A 349 -26.45 11.00 1.50
N ARG A 350 -25.24 11.02 2.04
CA ARG A 350 -24.21 11.98 1.63
C ARG A 350 -23.78 11.79 0.19
N LYS A 351 -23.82 12.86 -0.57
CA LYS A 351 -23.27 12.91 -1.94
C LYS A 351 -21.73 12.92 -1.95
N TRP A 352 -21.11 13.50 -0.93
CA TRP A 352 -19.68 13.77 -0.86
C TRP A 352 -19.00 13.01 0.28
N ALA A 353 -17.75 12.62 0.07
CA ALA A 353 -16.92 12.01 1.10
C ALA A 353 -16.30 13.12 1.98
N ASP A 354 -16.99 13.50 3.02
CA ASP A 354 -16.60 14.56 3.94
C ASP A 354 -15.55 14.14 4.98
N PHE A 355 -15.69 12.94 5.54
CA PHE A 355 -14.77 12.43 6.55
C PHE A 355 -13.37 12.13 6.01
N ALA A 356 -13.30 11.52 4.83
CA ALA A 356 -12.04 11.20 4.14
C ALA A 356 -12.28 11.11 2.63
N GLY A 357 -11.38 11.65 1.83
CA GLY A 357 -11.52 11.62 0.39
C GLY A 357 -10.31 12.19 -0.34
N ALA A 358 -10.48 12.29 -1.66
CA ALA A 358 -9.51 12.91 -2.55
C ALA A 358 -10.19 13.77 -3.61
N MET A 359 -9.59 14.90 -3.95
CA MET A 359 -9.96 15.77 -5.07
C MET A 359 -8.75 15.91 -6.00
N ILE A 360 -8.88 15.44 -7.22
CA ILE A 360 -7.84 15.55 -8.26
C ILE A 360 -8.30 16.64 -9.23
N VAL A 361 -7.53 17.70 -9.36
CA VAL A 361 -7.90 18.91 -10.11
C VAL A 361 -7.11 19.00 -11.39
N GLY A 362 -7.80 18.94 -12.52
CA GLY A 362 -7.24 19.12 -13.85
C GLY A 362 -7.81 20.34 -14.56
N SER A 363 -7.17 20.71 -15.67
CA SER A 363 -7.54 21.90 -16.46
C SER A 363 -8.89 21.78 -17.18
N LYS A 364 -9.41 20.55 -17.36
CA LYS A 364 -10.69 20.26 -18.02
C LYS A 364 -11.76 19.72 -17.09
N GLY A 365 -11.41 19.29 -15.90
CA GLY A 365 -12.36 18.72 -14.93
C GLY A 365 -11.68 18.22 -13.69
N ARG A 366 -12.47 17.66 -12.77
CA ARG A 366 -12.01 17.20 -11.46
C ARG A 366 -12.57 15.82 -11.16
N ILE A 367 -11.86 15.04 -10.35
CA ILE A 367 -12.35 13.80 -9.73
C ILE A 367 -12.45 14.02 -8.23
N HIS A 368 -13.65 13.80 -7.67
CA HIS A 368 -13.85 13.56 -6.25
C HIS A 368 -13.92 12.06 -5.99
N ALA A 369 -13.00 11.51 -5.23
CA ALA A 369 -12.96 10.10 -4.86
C ALA A 369 -13.24 9.92 -3.36
N THR A 370 -13.91 8.81 -3.00
CA THR A 370 -14.18 8.43 -1.62
C THR A 370 -12.91 8.07 -0.84
N GLY A 371 -12.99 7.94 0.47
CA GLY A 371 -11.82 7.73 1.34
C GLY A 371 -10.95 6.53 0.96
N HIS A 372 -11.53 5.42 0.52
CA HIS A 372 -10.78 4.25 -0.01
C HIS A 372 -10.53 4.32 -1.53
N ASN A 373 -10.92 5.40 -2.19
CA ASN A 373 -10.94 5.56 -3.64
C ASN A 373 -11.74 4.46 -4.37
N ALA A 374 -12.67 3.82 -3.69
CA ALA A 374 -13.47 2.72 -4.22
C ALA A 374 -14.59 3.18 -5.17
N THR A 375 -14.99 4.45 -5.07
CA THR A 375 -15.92 5.13 -5.98
C THR A 375 -15.48 6.56 -6.21
N PHE A 376 -15.93 7.17 -7.29
CA PHE A 376 -15.61 8.57 -7.62
C PHE A 376 -16.72 9.25 -8.39
N ARG A 377 -16.65 10.57 -8.45
CA ARG A 377 -17.47 11.46 -9.28
C ARG A 377 -16.58 12.33 -10.14
N LEU A 378 -17.05 12.62 -11.36
CA LEU A 378 -16.43 13.59 -12.27
C LEU A 378 -17.14 14.93 -12.14
N LEU A 379 -16.39 16.03 -12.14
CA LEU A 379 -16.90 17.39 -12.00
C LEU A 379 -16.36 18.30 -13.12
N PRO A 380 -17.18 19.21 -13.67
CA PRO A 380 -18.63 19.38 -13.41
C PRO A 380 -19.42 18.19 -13.96
N GLU A 381 -20.48 17.75 -13.25
CA GLU A 381 -21.21 16.52 -13.60
C GLU A 381 -21.80 16.55 -15.01
N ASP A 382 -22.33 17.70 -15.43
CA ASP A 382 -22.95 17.84 -16.76
C ASP A 382 -21.98 17.58 -17.92
N GLN A 383 -20.70 17.93 -17.76
CA GLN A 383 -19.67 17.70 -18.76
C GLN A 383 -19.35 16.21 -18.93
N PHE A 384 -19.52 15.43 -17.88
CA PHE A 384 -19.13 14.02 -17.84
C PHE A 384 -20.31 13.05 -17.71
N LYS A 385 -21.54 13.51 -17.96
CA LYS A 385 -22.78 12.73 -17.77
C LYS A 385 -22.80 11.39 -18.52
N ASP A 386 -22.13 11.31 -19.66
CA ASP A 386 -22.10 10.12 -20.51
C ASP A 386 -20.87 9.21 -20.22
N VAL A 387 -20.02 9.60 -19.24
CA VAL A 387 -18.83 8.82 -18.89
C VAL A 387 -19.20 7.70 -17.93
N GLN A 388 -18.96 6.46 -18.36
CA GLN A 388 -19.11 5.29 -17.49
C GLN A 388 -18.01 5.30 -16.41
N THR A 389 -18.38 5.10 -15.14
CA THR A 389 -17.48 5.21 -13.97
C THR A 389 -17.32 3.92 -13.17
N GLY A 390 -18.12 2.89 -13.42
CA GLY A 390 -18.22 1.71 -12.55
C GLY A 390 -17.14 0.64 -12.76
N ARG A 391 -16.60 0.54 -13.98
CA ARG A 391 -15.63 -0.52 -14.35
C ARG A 391 -14.58 -0.01 -15.33
N PRO A 392 -13.38 -0.59 -15.32
CA PRO A 392 -12.35 -0.28 -16.31
C PRO A 392 -12.78 -0.74 -17.72
N GLU A 393 -12.25 -0.07 -18.74
CA GLU A 393 -12.47 -0.40 -20.15
C GLU A 393 -11.21 -0.95 -20.83
N GLN A 394 -10.03 -0.56 -20.36
CA GLN A 394 -8.74 -0.87 -20.98
C GLN A 394 -7.87 -1.76 -20.10
N VAL A 395 -7.95 -1.60 -18.77
CA VAL A 395 -7.15 -2.41 -17.83
C VAL A 395 -7.95 -3.62 -17.34
N GLU A 396 -7.25 -4.69 -17.05
CA GLU A 396 -7.85 -5.93 -16.54
C GLU A 396 -8.57 -5.68 -15.21
N PRO A 397 -9.83 -6.09 -15.05
CA PRO A 397 -10.52 -6.05 -13.77
C PRO A 397 -9.80 -6.91 -12.71
N SER A 398 -9.78 -6.45 -11.48
CA SER A 398 -9.29 -7.27 -10.36
C SER A 398 -10.30 -8.36 -9.99
N LYS A 399 -9.79 -9.51 -9.57
CA LYS A 399 -10.60 -10.58 -8.97
C LYS A 399 -10.82 -10.39 -7.46
N GLY A 400 -10.21 -9.37 -6.88
CA GLY A 400 -10.21 -9.04 -5.46
C GLY A 400 -8.81 -8.75 -4.96
N HIS A 401 -8.70 -7.93 -3.93
CA HIS A 401 -7.40 -7.42 -3.48
C HIS A 401 -6.46 -8.53 -2.99
N GLU A 402 -6.97 -9.41 -2.15
CA GLU A 402 -6.23 -10.57 -1.67
C GLU A 402 -5.99 -11.58 -2.80
N MET A 403 -6.96 -11.72 -3.72
CA MET A 403 -6.85 -12.64 -4.86
C MET A 403 -5.77 -12.23 -5.85
N ASP A 404 -5.58 -10.93 -6.09
CA ASP A 404 -4.48 -10.43 -6.94
C ASP A 404 -3.11 -10.85 -6.36
N TRP A 405 -2.93 -10.78 -5.03
CA TRP A 405 -1.74 -11.26 -4.35
C TRP A 405 -1.59 -12.79 -4.37
N LEU A 406 -2.68 -13.52 -4.09
CA LEU A 406 -2.66 -15.00 -4.11
C LEU A 406 -2.33 -15.53 -5.52
N GLN A 407 -2.78 -14.85 -6.57
CA GLN A 407 -2.39 -15.17 -7.95
C GLN A 407 -0.90 -14.91 -8.18
N ALA A 408 -0.36 -13.79 -7.69
CA ALA A 408 1.07 -13.51 -7.77
C ALA A 408 1.91 -14.55 -7.01
N CYS A 409 1.44 -15.06 -5.86
CA CYS A 409 2.08 -16.17 -5.13
C CYS A 409 2.15 -17.46 -5.96
N ARG A 410 1.23 -17.65 -6.91
CA ARG A 410 1.20 -18.80 -7.84
C ARG A 410 1.93 -18.53 -9.16
N GLY A 411 2.74 -17.46 -9.23
CA GLY A 411 3.51 -17.10 -10.43
C GLY A 411 2.72 -16.28 -11.46
N GLY A 412 1.54 -15.76 -11.10
CA GLY A 412 0.80 -14.81 -11.91
C GLY A 412 1.40 -13.39 -11.88
N PRO A 413 0.74 -12.40 -12.51
CA PRO A 413 1.22 -11.03 -12.54
C PRO A 413 1.33 -10.45 -11.11
N PRO A 414 2.27 -9.52 -10.87
CA PRO A 414 2.37 -8.81 -9.60
C PRO A 414 1.09 -8.08 -9.25
N ALA A 415 0.69 -8.11 -7.96
CA ALA A 415 -0.41 -7.29 -7.48
C ALA A 415 -0.12 -5.80 -7.70
N TRP A 416 -1.15 -4.98 -7.96
CA TRP A 416 -0.97 -3.55 -8.19
C TRP A 416 -0.41 -2.81 -6.96
N ALA A 417 -0.72 -3.30 -5.75
CA ALA A 417 -0.20 -2.78 -4.50
C ALA A 417 1.06 -3.55 -4.01
N ASN A 418 1.86 -4.12 -4.93
CA ASN A 418 3.12 -4.79 -4.55
C ASN A 418 4.10 -3.81 -3.89
N PHE A 419 5.15 -4.34 -3.26
CA PHE A 419 6.07 -3.50 -2.48
C PHE A 419 6.87 -2.51 -3.32
N ASP A 420 7.01 -2.69 -4.63
CA ASP A 420 7.62 -1.68 -5.50
C ASP A 420 6.78 -0.39 -5.54
N TYR A 421 5.47 -0.54 -5.62
CA TYR A 421 4.52 0.57 -5.55
C TYR A 421 4.32 1.05 -4.11
N ALA A 422 4.09 0.11 -3.19
CA ALA A 422 3.72 0.40 -1.82
C ALA A 422 4.81 1.14 -1.06
N ASP A 423 6.09 0.82 -1.31
CA ASP A 423 7.23 1.53 -0.75
C ASP A 423 7.23 3.00 -1.15
N ALA A 424 7.13 3.31 -2.44
CA ALA A 424 7.13 4.69 -2.92
C ALA A 424 5.99 5.52 -2.31
N LEU A 425 4.77 4.94 -2.23
CA LEU A 425 3.64 5.61 -1.58
C LEU A 425 3.88 5.78 -0.07
N ASN A 426 4.39 4.75 0.60
CA ASN A 426 4.67 4.80 2.03
C ASN A 426 5.76 5.83 2.37
N GLU A 427 6.86 5.86 1.60
CA GLU A 427 7.92 6.87 1.76
C GLU A 427 7.35 8.28 1.59
N PHE A 428 6.56 8.52 0.55
CA PHE A 428 5.90 9.79 0.30
C PHE A 428 5.07 10.25 1.51
N LEU A 429 4.26 9.36 2.09
CA LEU A 429 3.40 9.68 3.23
C LEU A 429 4.21 9.86 4.53
N MET A 430 5.20 8.99 4.76
CA MET A 430 6.03 9.08 5.97
C MET A 430 6.93 10.31 5.95
N LEU A 431 7.34 10.79 4.77
CA LEU A 431 8.02 12.08 4.63
C LEU A 431 7.13 13.23 5.13
N GLY A 432 5.82 13.18 4.90
CA GLY A 432 4.84 14.10 5.49
C GLY A 432 4.84 14.02 7.03
N ASN A 433 4.86 12.83 7.60
CA ASN A 433 4.95 12.65 9.05
C ASN A 433 6.26 13.21 9.64
N VAL A 434 7.37 13.09 8.92
CA VAL A 434 8.64 13.73 9.29
C VAL A 434 8.50 15.24 9.24
N ALA A 435 7.94 15.79 8.15
CA ALA A 435 7.78 17.24 7.97
C ALA A 435 6.94 17.89 9.09
N THR A 436 5.93 17.20 9.65
CA THR A 436 5.14 17.72 10.77
C THR A 436 5.91 17.89 12.08
N GLN A 437 7.19 17.56 12.11
CA GLN A 437 8.07 17.73 13.27
C GLN A 437 8.99 18.94 13.14
N PHE A 438 8.87 19.71 12.05
CA PHE A 438 9.70 20.87 11.74
C PHE A 438 8.86 22.03 11.23
N GLU A 439 9.34 23.25 11.42
CA GLU A 439 8.74 24.47 10.87
C GLU A 439 9.27 24.79 9.46
N SER A 440 10.44 24.23 9.10
CA SER A 440 11.06 24.43 7.79
C SER A 440 10.66 23.37 6.79
N GLY A 441 10.58 23.76 5.52
CA GLY A 441 10.39 22.82 4.42
C GLY A 441 11.59 21.87 4.24
N LEU A 442 11.30 20.66 3.77
CA LEU A 442 12.28 19.61 3.53
C LEU A 442 12.46 19.38 2.03
N GLU A 443 13.68 19.06 1.60
CA GLU A 443 14.03 18.65 0.25
C GLU A 443 14.45 17.19 0.25
N TYR A 444 13.62 16.32 -0.30
CA TYR A 444 13.82 14.88 -0.30
C TYR A 444 14.27 14.37 -1.65
N ASP A 445 15.31 13.55 -1.63
CA ASP A 445 15.81 12.77 -2.75
C ASP A 445 15.27 11.35 -2.65
N PRO A 446 14.27 10.96 -3.47
CA PRO A 446 13.67 9.64 -3.41
C PRO A 446 14.61 8.52 -3.90
N VAL A 447 15.59 8.83 -4.74
CA VAL A 447 16.56 7.84 -5.22
C VAL A 447 17.57 7.52 -4.13
N ALA A 448 18.15 8.55 -3.51
CA ALA A 448 19.14 8.40 -2.45
C ALA A 448 18.51 8.11 -1.06
N MET A 449 17.18 8.21 -0.92
CA MET A 449 16.48 8.14 0.37
C MET A 449 17.08 9.13 1.37
N LYS A 450 17.10 10.42 1.01
CA LYS A 450 17.83 11.43 1.81
C LYS A 450 17.10 12.78 1.84
N VAL A 451 16.99 13.37 3.03
CA VAL A 451 16.65 14.79 3.19
C VAL A 451 17.94 15.60 3.05
N ARG A 452 18.00 16.44 1.99
CA ARG A 452 19.24 17.14 1.61
C ARG A 452 19.53 18.38 2.44
N ASN A 453 18.51 19.07 2.92
CA ASN A 453 18.60 20.39 3.54
C ASN A 453 18.40 20.40 5.07
N HIS A 454 18.13 19.23 5.70
CA HIS A 454 17.84 19.18 7.13
C HIS A 454 18.33 17.89 7.78
N ARG A 455 19.46 17.96 8.52
CA ARG A 455 20.13 16.79 9.11
C ARG A 455 19.26 16.02 10.11
N GLU A 456 18.51 16.73 10.99
CA GLU A 456 17.66 16.06 11.98
C GLU A 456 16.48 15.35 11.31
N ALA A 457 15.91 15.92 10.24
CA ALA A 457 14.85 15.28 9.48
C ALA A 457 15.39 14.05 8.74
N ASP A 458 16.59 14.12 8.19
CA ASP A 458 17.26 12.98 7.56
C ASP A 458 17.44 11.81 8.53
N ALA A 459 17.82 12.09 9.78
CA ALA A 459 17.95 11.07 10.82
C ALA A 459 16.61 10.40 11.19
N LEU A 460 15.45 11.07 10.98
CA LEU A 460 14.12 10.52 11.26
C LEU A 460 13.57 9.63 10.14
N LEU A 461 14.29 9.48 9.03
CA LEU A 461 13.92 8.52 7.98
C LEU A 461 14.05 7.07 8.47
N SER A 462 14.80 6.82 9.52
CA SER A 462 15.02 5.54 10.17
C SER A 462 14.77 5.62 11.66
N CYS A 463 14.78 4.49 12.33
CA CYS A 463 14.74 4.40 13.78
C CYS A 463 15.69 3.31 14.27
N GLU A 464 16.18 3.48 15.50
CA GLU A 464 16.96 2.44 16.18
C GLU A 464 16.04 1.37 16.74
N TYR A 465 16.41 0.11 16.56
CA TYR A 465 15.73 -1.02 17.16
C TYR A 465 16.39 -1.44 18.46
N ARG A 466 15.59 -1.83 19.44
CA ARG A 466 16.15 -2.41 20.64
C ARG A 466 16.82 -3.75 20.36
N LYS A 467 17.75 -4.15 21.24
CA LYS A 467 18.52 -5.40 21.12
C LYS A 467 17.61 -6.62 20.90
N GLY A 468 17.96 -7.46 19.92
CA GLY A 468 17.23 -8.66 19.57
C GLY A 468 16.18 -8.48 18.46
N TRP A 469 16.10 -7.27 17.88
CA TRP A 469 15.25 -6.96 16.73
C TRP A 469 16.10 -6.37 15.60
N SER A 470 15.81 -6.76 14.38
CA SER A 470 16.46 -6.26 13.15
C SER A 470 15.51 -6.40 11.95
N LEU A 471 15.83 -5.71 10.87
CA LEU A 471 15.25 -5.95 9.55
C LEU A 471 15.94 -7.13 8.89
#